data_4ed888978f3ff8cce72991076d195dc6
#
_entry.id   4ed888978f3ff8cce72991076d195dc6
#
_cell.length_a   1.000
_cell.length_b   1.000
_cell.length_c   1.000
_cell.angle_alpha   90.00
_cell.angle_beta   90.00
_cell.angle_gamma   90.00
#
_symmetry.space_group_name_H-M   'P 1'
#
loop_
_entity.id
_entity.type
_entity.pdbx_description
1 polymer ?
#
loop_
_entity_poly.entity_id
_entity_poly.type
_entity_poly.pdbx_seq_one_letter_code
_entity_poly.pdbx_strand_id
1 'polypeptide(L)'
;TGIDKLRYRFRSFKFELNDVTKPKFELQTKIKLKNIHHSEFILGTILTSYINYGLSTRKTSQLIYDLFGVKISHQTVANYAEAAASLTQYLITNYKYDIGNIQTGDETYIKVSGKKNYVFFFSDTIKKIITAWHIYPNRDTRNAVESILMALNKYEEIPDDLLLITDGNPIYNAAQLFLAMNGINFDLQQVI
;
A
#
# COMPACT_ATOMS: atom_id res chain seq x y z
N THR A 1 6.43 28.81 -21.39
CA THR A 1 6.86 28.26 -22.68
C THR A 1 7.83 27.07 -22.53
N GLY A 2 8.78 27.08 -21.57
CA GLY A 2 9.72 25.99 -21.33
C GLY A 2 9.07 24.72 -20.74
N ILE A 3 8.06 24.91 -19.89
CA ILE A 3 7.34 23.81 -19.21
C ILE A 3 6.46 23.04 -20.20
N ASP A 4 5.84 23.72 -21.16
CA ASP A 4 5.02 23.06 -22.18
C ASP A 4 5.89 22.22 -23.15
N LYS A 5 7.11 22.66 -23.44
CA LYS A 5 8.08 21.87 -24.22
C LYS A 5 8.58 20.63 -23.45
N LEU A 6 8.77 20.74 -22.14
CA LEU A 6 9.11 19.60 -21.29
C LEU A 6 7.95 18.60 -21.18
N ARG A 7 6.72 19.09 -21.02
CA ARG A 7 5.51 18.24 -21.00
C ARG A 7 5.33 17.49 -22.32
N TYR A 8 5.60 18.13 -23.44
CA TYR A 8 5.49 17.49 -24.75
C TYR A 8 6.57 16.43 -24.97
N ARG A 9 7.82 16.68 -24.57
CA ARG A 9 8.90 15.70 -24.62
C ARG A 9 8.64 14.49 -23.72
N PHE A 10 8.13 14.69 -22.51
CA PHE A 10 7.78 13.60 -21.61
C PHE A 10 6.61 12.74 -22.12
N ARG A 11 5.62 13.34 -22.77
CA ARG A 11 4.53 12.59 -23.40
C ARG A 11 5.02 11.75 -24.58
N SER A 12 5.86 12.28 -25.44
CA SER A 12 6.44 11.53 -26.54
C SER A 12 7.38 10.42 -26.07
N PHE A 13 8.14 10.66 -25.01
CA PHE A 13 9.00 9.63 -24.42
C PHE A 13 8.21 8.48 -23.78
N LYS A 14 7.08 8.78 -23.16
CA LYS A 14 6.16 7.77 -22.63
C LYS A 14 5.51 6.92 -23.73
N PHE A 15 5.25 7.48 -24.89
CA PHE A 15 4.70 6.77 -26.05
C PHE A 15 5.71 5.81 -26.68
N GLU A 16 6.97 6.19 -26.77
CA GLU A 16 8.03 5.34 -27.32
C GLU A 16 8.41 4.19 -26.36
N LEU A 17 8.38 4.40 -25.05
CA LEU A 17 8.59 3.32 -24.07
C LEU A 17 7.42 2.33 -23.98
N ASN A 18 6.21 2.76 -24.25
CA ASN A 18 5.03 1.89 -24.21
C ASN A 18 4.96 0.90 -25.38
N ASP A 19 5.67 1.14 -26.48
CA ASP A 19 5.77 0.18 -27.58
C ASP A 19 6.73 -0.98 -27.27
N VAL A 20 7.65 -0.81 -26.31
CA VAL A 20 8.66 -1.82 -25.96
C VAL A 20 8.21 -2.68 -24.76
N THR A 21 7.40 -2.14 -23.88
CA THR A 21 6.88 -2.86 -22.70
C THR A 21 5.41 -2.51 -22.49
N LYS A 22 4.52 -3.18 -23.23
CA LYS A 22 3.10 -3.16 -22.80
C LYS A 22 3.02 -3.87 -21.46
N PRO A 23 2.75 -3.17 -20.37
CA PRO A 23 2.43 -3.87 -19.11
C PRO A 23 1.21 -4.75 -19.44
N LYS A 24 1.23 -6.00 -18.98
CA LYS A 24 0.08 -6.93 -19.09
C LYS A 24 -1.19 -6.43 -18.41
N PHE A 25 -1.18 -5.22 -17.89
CA PHE A 25 -2.26 -4.49 -17.25
C PHE A 25 -2.64 -3.26 -18.07
N GLU A 26 -3.56 -3.43 -19.00
CA GLU A 26 -4.44 -2.33 -19.36
C GLU A 26 -5.38 -2.09 -18.17
N LEU A 27 -5.11 -1.08 -17.37
CA LEU A 27 -6.13 -0.47 -16.53
C LEU A 27 -7.20 0.09 -17.49
N GLN A 28 -8.19 -0.74 -17.82
CA GLN A 28 -9.29 -0.42 -18.75
C GLN A 28 -10.20 0.72 -18.27
N THR A 29 -9.95 1.27 -17.11
CA THR A 29 -10.67 2.42 -16.60
C THR A 29 -9.72 3.60 -16.47
N LYS A 30 -9.90 4.61 -17.34
CA LYS A 30 -9.51 5.98 -17.02
C LYS A 30 -10.32 6.39 -15.80
N ILE A 31 -9.83 6.02 -14.62
CA ILE A 31 -10.40 6.47 -13.37
C ILE A 31 -10.15 7.99 -13.36
N LYS A 32 -11.15 8.77 -13.72
CA LYS A 32 -11.13 10.20 -13.47
C LYS A 32 -11.13 10.36 -11.97
N LEU A 33 -9.96 10.62 -11.42
CA LEU A 33 -9.81 10.96 -10.01
C LEU A 33 -10.62 12.22 -9.76
N LYS A 34 -11.75 12.06 -9.09
CA LYS A 34 -12.61 13.16 -8.71
C LYS A 34 -11.75 14.17 -7.93
N ASN A 35 -11.71 15.42 -8.38
CA ASN A 35 -10.95 16.51 -7.77
C ASN A 35 -9.42 16.53 -8.00
N ILE A 36 -8.87 15.76 -8.92
CA ILE A 36 -7.49 15.94 -9.37
C ILE A 36 -7.46 16.75 -10.66
N HIS A 37 -6.98 17.98 -10.55
CA HIS A 37 -7.00 18.97 -11.64
C HIS A 37 -5.64 19.12 -12.34
N HIS A 38 -4.59 18.48 -11.82
CA HIS A 38 -3.26 18.52 -12.38
C HIS A 38 -2.97 17.27 -13.20
N SER A 39 -1.91 17.33 -14.03
CA SER A 39 -1.51 16.19 -14.85
C SER A 39 -1.08 15.00 -13.98
N GLU A 40 -1.15 13.79 -14.55
CA GLU A 40 -0.68 12.55 -13.91
C GLU A 40 0.79 12.66 -13.46
N PHE A 41 1.60 13.39 -14.22
CA PHE A 41 2.99 13.64 -13.87
C PHE A 41 3.13 14.47 -12.57
N ILE A 42 2.36 15.54 -12.43
CA ILE A 42 2.36 16.36 -11.21
C ILE A 42 1.82 15.54 -10.04
N LEU A 43 0.75 14.76 -10.23
CA LEU A 43 0.24 13.86 -9.22
C LEU A 43 1.30 12.84 -8.79
N GLY A 44 1.95 12.16 -9.73
CA GLY A 44 3.00 11.20 -9.44
C GLY A 44 4.18 11.81 -8.68
N THR A 45 4.59 13.02 -9.05
CA THR A 45 5.67 13.74 -8.33
C THR A 45 5.25 14.11 -6.91
N ILE A 46 4.00 14.55 -6.72
CA ILE A 46 3.44 14.84 -5.38
C ILE A 46 3.47 13.59 -4.51
N LEU A 47 2.94 12.47 -5.01
CA LEU A 47 2.87 11.22 -4.25
C LEU A 47 4.27 10.68 -3.92
N THR A 48 5.19 10.71 -4.89
CA THR A 48 6.58 10.31 -4.67
C THR A 48 7.25 11.15 -3.60
N SER A 49 7.11 12.48 -3.69
CA SER A 49 7.76 13.40 -2.75
C SER A 49 7.15 13.30 -1.35
N TYR A 50 5.83 13.27 -1.25
CA TYR A 50 5.12 13.28 0.02
C TYR A 50 5.15 11.92 0.71
N ILE A 51 4.88 10.83 -0.03
CA ILE A 51 4.75 9.48 0.55
C ILE A 51 6.12 8.78 0.60
N ASN A 52 6.81 8.65 -0.54
CA ASN A 52 8.04 7.84 -0.59
C ASN A 52 9.23 8.54 0.08
N TYR A 53 9.35 9.86 -0.10
CA TYR A 53 10.43 10.64 0.52
C TYR A 53 10.04 11.31 1.84
N GLY A 54 8.79 11.19 2.28
CA GLY A 54 8.34 11.71 3.57
C GLY A 54 8.41 13.23 3.70
N LEU A 55 8.40 13.98 2.59
CA LEU A 55 8.40 15.43 2.65
C LEU A 55 7.06 15.92 3.23
N SER A 56 7.11 16.97 4.05
CA SER A 56 5.86 17.59 4.52
C SER A 56 5.06 18.15 3.34
N THR A 57 3.73 18.26 3.49
CA THR A 57 2.84 18.82 2.46
C THR A 57 3.28 20.21 1.99
N ARG A 58 3.83 21.04 2.91
CA ARG A 58 4.35 22.38 2.57
C ARG A 58 5.64 22.29 1.74
N LYS A 59 6.57 21.41 2.11
CA LYS A 59 7.80 21.20 1.34
C LYS A 59 7.52 20.59 -0.03
N THR A 60 6.57 19.67 -0.13
CA THR A 60 6.13 19.11 -1.40
C THR A 60 5.51 20.19 -2.29
N SER A 61 4.64 21.04 -1.75
CA SER A 61 4.05 22.17 -2.48
C SER A 61 5.12 23.10 -3.03
N GLN A 62 6.12 23.46 -2.21
CA GLN A 62 7.24 24.29 -2.62
C GLN A 62 8.10 23.62 -3.69
N LEU A 63 8.42 22.35 -3.54
CA LEU A 63 9.20 21.57 -4.52
C LEU A 63 8.51 21.56 -5.91
N ILE A 64 7.19 21.37 -5.94
CA ILE A 64 6.42 21.40 -7.19
C ILE A 64 6.50 22.79 -7.85
N TYR A 65 6.45 23.85 -7.04
CA TYR A 65 6.61 25.20 -7.56
C TYR A 65 8.02 25.44 -8.10
N ASP A 66 9.06 25.05 -7.36
CA ASP A 66 10.45 25.29 -7.71
C ASP A 66 10.86 24.52 -8.98
N LEU A 67 10.38 23.28 -9.13
CA LEU A 67 10.73 22.45 -10.28
C LEU A 67 9.89 22.73 -11.53
N PHE A 68 8.60 23.05 -11.35
CA PHE A 68 7.64 23.10 -12.46
C PHE A 68 6.91 24.41 -12.61
N GLY A 69 7.11 25.37 -11.70
CA GLY A 69 6.37 26.64 -11.67
C GLY A 69 4.86 26.49 -11.38
N VAL A 70 4.43 25.31 -10.92
CA VAL A 70 3.02 24.99 -10.67
C VAL A 70 2.67 25.33 -9.24
N LYS A 71 1.77 26.28 -9.03
CA LYS A 71 1.28 26.67 -7.70
C LYS A 71 0.20 25.70 -7.26
N ILE A 72 0.47 24.95 -6.19
CA ILE A 72 -0.49 24.10 -5.50
C ILE A 72 -0.48 24.43 -4.01
N SER A 73 -1.60 24.30 -3.34
CA SER A 73 -1.65 24.48 -1.89
C SER A 73 -1.15 23.21 -1.17
N HIS A 74 -0.63 23.35 0.04
CA HIS A 74 -0.29 22.19 0.87
C HIS A 74 -1.51 21.31 1.17
N GLN A 75 -2.72 21.89 1.23
CA GLN A 75 -3.96 21.14 1.37
C GLN A 75 -4.26 20.30 0.12
N THR A 76 -3.95 20.83 -1.07
CA THR A 76 -4.09 20.05 -2.33
C THR A 76 -3.18 18.81 -2.32
N VAL A 77 -1.97 18.94 -1.77
CA VAL A 77 -1.05 17.79 -1.61
C VAL A 77 -1.69 16.69 -0.74
N ALA A 78 -2.25 17.07 0.41
CA ALA A 78 -2.94 16.13 1.30
C ALA A 78 -4.16 15.50 0.62
N ASN A 79 -5.01 16.29 -0.02
CA ASN A 79 -6.21 15.81 -0.70
C ASN A 79 -5.89 14.83 -1.85
N TYR A 80 -4.78 15.07 -2.56
CA TYR A 80 -4.33 14.17 -3.62
C TYR A 80 -3.82 12.83 -3.08
N ALA A 81 -3.14 12.87 -1.93
CA ALA A 81 -2.70 11.65 -1.25
C ALA A 81 -3.90 10.82 -0.75
N GLU A 82 -4.91 11.46 -0.15
CA GLU A 82 -6.15 10.80 0.28
C GLU A 82 -6.92 10.19 -0.89
N ALA A 83 -7.06 10.94 -1.99
CA ALA A 83 -7.74 10.45 -3.20
C ALA A 83 -7.00 9.25 -3.79
N ALA A 84 -5.65 9.29 -3.84
CA ALA A 84 -4.83 8.17 -4.31
C ALA A 84 -4.95 6.96 -3.38
N ALA A 85 -4.92 7.16 -2.06
CA ALA A 85 -5.08 6.09 -1.08
C ALA A 85 -6.44 5.38 -1.22
N SER A 86 -7.52 6.14 -1.39
CA SER A 86 -8.88 5.58 -1.57
C SER A 86 -9.00 4.70 -2.82
N LEU A 87 -8.30 5.06 -3.90
CA LEU A 87 -8.28 4.28 -5.13
C LEU A 87 -7.41 3.04 -5.04
N THR A 88 -6.23 3.19 -4.45
CA THR A 88 -5.30 2.07 -4.27
C THR A 88 -5.84 1.05 -3.29
N GLN A 89 -6.65 1.45 -2.31
CA GLN A 89 -7.28 0.54 -1.36
C GLN A 89 -8.13 -0.51 -2.06
N TYR A 90 -8.96 -0.10 -3.02
CA TYR A 90 -9.77 -1.06 -3.81
C TYR A 90 -8.88 -2.05 -4.58
N LEU A 91 -7.82 -1.55 -5.22
CA LEU A 91 -6.88 -2.40 -5.96
C LEU A 91 -6.15 -3.36 -5.01
N ILE A 92 -5.62 -2.86 -3.90
CA ILE A 92 -4.90 -3.67 -2.92
C ILE A 92 -5.81 -4.75 -2.33
N THR A 93 -7.07 -4.41 -2.03
CA THR A 93 -8.02 -5.38 -1.44
C THR A 93 -8.38 -6.50 -2.39
N ASN A 94 -8.60 -6.19 -3.68
CA ASN A 94 -9.14 -7.16 -4.64
C ASN A 94 -8.08 -7.82 -5.53
N TYR A 95 -6.86 -7.27 -5.56
CA TYR A 95 -5.81 -7.82 -6.40
C TYR A 95 -5.20 -9.08 -5.76
N LYS A 96 -5.18 -10.16 -6.54
CA LYS A 96 -4.44 -11.38 -6.19
C LYS A 96 -2.99 -11.20 -6.62
N TYR A 97 -2.11 -11.16 -5.65
CA TYR A 97 -0.67 -11.08 -5.91
C TYR A 97 -0.11 -12.47 -6.12
N ASP A 98 0.87 -12.61 -6.98
CA ASP A 98 1.76 -13.77 -6.97
C ASP A 98 2.70 -13.60 -5.76
N ILE A 99 2.31 -14.16 -4.61
CA ILE A 99 3.01 -14.08 -3.33
C ILE A 99 3.67 -15.40 -2.99
N GLY A 100 4.81 -15.32 -2.29
CA GLY A 100 5.55 -16.50 -1.83
C GLY A 100 4.92 -17.16 -0.60
N ASN A 101 5.53 -18.26 -0.19
CA ASN A 101 5.11 -19.07 0.96
C ASN A 101 5.66 -18.56 2.31
N ILE A 102 6.40 -17.44 2.34
CA ILE A 102 6.94 -16.87 3.59
C ILE A 102 6.39 -15.47 3.78
N GLN A 103 5.63 -15.30 4.84
CA GLN A 103 5.09 -13.99 5.23
C GLN A 103 5.60 -13.55 6.60
N THR A 104 5.79 -12.25 6.77
CA THR A 104 6.04 -11.64 8.07
C THR A 104 4.80 -10.89 8.51
N GLY A 105 4.47 -11.01 9.80
CA GLY A 105 3.41 -10.25 10.44
C GLY A 105 3.93 -9.51 11.65
N ASP A 106 3.48 -8.27 11.81
CA ASP A 106 3.82 -7.41 12.94
C ASP A 106 2.68 -6.45 13.23
N GLU A 107 2.70 -5.84 14.42
CA GLU A 107 1.80 -4.76 14.73
C GLU A 107 2.53 -3.55 15.28
N THR A 108 2.05 -2.39 14.89
CA THR A 108 2.46 -1.10 15.45
C THR A 108 1.24 -0.37 15.99
N TYR A 109 1.43 0.80 16.57
CA TYR A 109 0.31 1.61 17.01
C TYR A 109 0.35 3.03 16.46
N ILE A 110 -0.83 3.57 16.25
CA ILE A 110 -1.06 4.96 15.89
C ILE A 110 -2.02 5.60 16.86
N LYS A 111 -1.97 6.92 16.98
CA LYS A 111 -2.95 7.69 17.75
C LYS A 111 -3.95 8.33 16.80
N VAL A 112 -5.22 7.97 16.94
CA VAL A 112 -6.33 8.58 16.21
C VAL A 112 -7.20 9.31 17.21
N SER A 113 -7.36 10.62 17.06
CA SER A 113 -8.12 11.47 18.00
C SER A 113 -7.69 11.26 19.46
N GLY A 114 -6.38 11.13 19.71
CA GLY A 114 -5.81 10.92 21.05
C GLY A 114 -5.93 9.48 21.57
N LYS A 115 -6.66 8.59 20.93
CA LYS A 115 -6.80 7.18 21.32
C LYS A 115 -5.77 6.32 20.58
N LYS A 116 -5.21 5.34 21.31
CA LYS A 116 -4.29 4.36 20.75
C LYS A 116 -5.08 3.35 19.92
N ASN A 117 -4.64 3.12 18.68
CA ASN A 117 -5.14 2.08 17.80
C ASN A 117 -3.96 1.26 17.31
N TYR A 118 -4.17 -0.01 17.02
CA TYR A 118 -3.15 -0.94 16.56
C TYR A 118 -3.31 -1.22 15.08
N VAL A 119 -2.21 -1.13 14.34
CA VAL A 119 -2.14 -1.48 12.94
C VAL A 119 -1.48 -2.83 12.84
N PHE A 120 -2.23 -3.85 12.48
CA PHE A 120 -1.69 -5.15 12.09
C PHE A 120 -1.34 -5.10 10.61
N PHE A 121 -0.19 -5.62 10.24
CA PHE A 121 0.20 -5.72 8.84
C PHE A 121 0.96 -7.01 8.58
N PHE A 122 0.78 -7.53 7.38
CA PHE A 122 1.48 -8.70 6.87
C PHE A 122 2.15 -8.36 5.55
N SER A 123 3.29 -8.96 5.30
CA SER A 123 4.04 -8.76 4.07
C SER A 123 4.73 -10.03 3.59
N ASP A 124 4.79 -10.20 2.29
CA ASP A 124 5.67 -11.18 1.65
C ASP A 124 7.13 -10.81 1.91
N THR A 125 7.88 -11.71 2.51
CA THR A 125 9.26 -11.48 2.94
C THR A 125 10.21 -11.32 1.75
N ILE A 126 9.96 -12.02 0.65
CA ILE A 126 10.82 -12.04 -0.54
C ILE A 126 10.48 -10.87 -1.46
N LYS A 127 9.22 -10.72 -1.81
CA LYS A 127 8.77 -9.71 -2.77
C LYS A 127 8.56 -8.32 -2.17
N LYS A 128 8.59 -8.20 -0.83
CA LYS A 128 8.41 -6.95 -0.09
C LYS A 128 7.05 -6.27 -0.38
N ILE A 129 6.02 -7.07 -0.57
CA ILE A 129 4.65 -6.62 -0.83
C ILE A 129 3.84 -6.73 0.45
N ILE A 130 3.12 -5.66 0.82
CA ILE A 130 2.16 -5.72 1.93
C ILE A 130 0.94 -6.52 1.44
N THR A 131 0.68 -7.65 2.08
CA THR A 131 -0.40 -8.57 1.74
C THR A 131 -1.70 -8.25 2.47
N ALA A 132 -1.60 -7.77 3.71
CA ALA A 132 -2.75 -7.31 4.48
C ALA A 132 -2.36 -6.20 5.46
N TRP A 133 -3.30 -5.34 5.77
CA TRP A 133 -3.21 -4.39 6.87
C TRP A 133 -4.60 -4.02 7.37
N HIS A 134 -4.73 -3.80 8.67
CA HIS A 134 -5.96 -3.30 9.26
C HIS A 134 -5.68 -2.54 10.57
N ILE A 135 -6.59 -1.63 10.91
CA ILE A 135 -6.49 -0.82 12.12
C ILE A 135 -7.59 -1.24 13.09
N TYR A 136 -7.17 -1.61 14.31
CA TYR A 136 -8.08 -2.03 15.36
C TYR A 136 -7.91 -1.18 16.62
N PRO A 137 -8.97 -0.99 17.41
CA PRO A 137 -8.88 -0.28 18.67
C PRO A 137 -8.14 -1.10 19.74
N ASN A 138 -8.10 -2.42 19.60
CA ASN A 138 -7.51 -3.35 20.56
C ASN A 138 -6.46 -4.25 19.90
N ARG A 139 -5.55 -4.78 20.72
CA ARG A 139 -4.55 -5.78 20.36
C ARG A 139 -4.95 -7.10 21.02
N ASP A 140 -5.73 -7.90 20.34
CA ASP A 140 -6.23 -9.18 20.83
C ASP A 140 -6.15 -10.28 19.77
N THR A 141 -6.39 -11.53 20.21
CA THR A 141 -6.33 -12.71 19.35
C THR A 141 -7.33 -12.66 18.21
N ARG A 142 -8.54 -12.10 18.43
CA ARG A 142 -9.55 -11.97 17.38
C ARG A 142 -9.03 -11.10 16.22
N ASN A 143 -8.46 -9.95 16.56
CA ASN A 143 -7.91 -9.03 15.57
C ASN A 143 -6.71 -9.63 14.84
N ALA A 144 -5.89 -10.45 15.52
CA ALA A 144 -4.83 -11.22 14.88
C ALA A 144 -5.39 -12.25 13.90
N VAL A 145 -6.43 -13.01 14.27
CA VAL A 145 -7.11 -13.97 13.39
C VAL A 145 -7.66 -13.28 12.13
N GLU A 146 -8.41 -12.17 12.31
CA GLU A 146 -8.98 -11.42 11.19
C GLU A 146 -7.88 -10.90 10.24
N SER A 147 -6.79 -10.41 10.79
CA SER A 147 -5.66 -9.90 9.99
C SER A 147 -4.92 -11.00 9.23
N ILE A 148 -4.71 -12.16 9.86
CA ILE A 148 -4.13 -13.34 9.21
C ILE A 148 -5.04 -13.81 8.06
N LEU A 149 -6.35 -13.92 8.29
CA LEU A 149 -7.31 -14.29 7.25
C LEU A 149 -7.28 -13.33 6.06
N MET A 150 -7.11 -12.03 6.31
CA MET A 150 -6.96 -11.04 5.23
C MET A 150 -5.70 -11.30 4.39
N ALA A 151 -4.59 -11.69 5.02
CA ALA A 151 -3.36 -12.07 4.31
C ALA A 151 -3.54 -13.36 3.53
N LEU A 152 -4.15 -14.38 4.14
CA LEU A 152 -4.42 -15.67 3.51
C LEU A 152 -5.36 -15.57 2.30
N ASN A 153 -6.32 -14.66 2.34
CA ASN A 153 -7.23 -14.40 1.21
C ASN A 153 -6.55 -13.86 -0.06
N LYS A 154 -5.26 -13.52 0.01
CA LYS A 154 -4.47 -13.13 -1.16
C LYS A 154 -4.00 -14.33 -1.99
N TYR A 155 -3.97 -15.52 -1.42
CA TYR A 155 -3.69 -16.73 -2.15
C TYR A 155 -4.93 -17.21 -2.90
N GLU A 156 -4.75 -17.83 -4.04
CA GLU A 156 -5.80 -18.62 -4.70
C GLU A 156 -6.00 -19.93 -3.94
N GLU A 157 -4.89 -20.60 -3.60
CA GLU A 157 -4.81 -21.76 -2.72
C GLU A 157 -3.70 -21.51 -1.71
N ILE A 158 -3.97 -21.75 -0.43
CA ILE A 158 -2.98 -21.57 0.64
C ILE A 158 -1.88 -22.64 0.45
N PRO A 159 -0.59 -22.24 0.33
CA PRO A 159 0.50 -23.20 0.21
C PRO A 159 0.60 -24.13 1.43
N ASP A 160 0.83 -25.42 1.22
CA ASP A 160 1.00 -26.42 2.30
C ASP A 160 2.22 -26.10 3.19
N ASP A 161 3.23 -25.43 2.63
CA ASP A 161 4.47 -25.00 3.30
C ASP A 161 4.46 -23.51 3.68
N LEU A 162 3.29 -22.92 3.87
CA LEU A 162 3.17 -21.52 4.27
C LEU A 162 3.79 -21.32 5.67
N LEU A 163 4.77 -20.43 5.73
CA LEU A 163 5.42 -20.00 6.96
C LEU A 163 5.05 -18.55 7.28
N LEU A 164 4.48 -18.34 8.45
CA LEU A 164 4.24 -17.02 9.02
C LEU A 164 5.29 -16.73 10.10
N ILE A 165 6.01 -15.64 9.95
CA ILE A 165 7.02 -15.17 10.91
C ILE A 165 6.47 -13.96 11.64
N THR A 166 6.42 -14.01 12.98
CA THR A 166 5.92 -12.91 13.82
C THR A 166 6.85 -12.63 15.01
N ASP A 167 6.57 -11.58 15.74
CA ASP A 167 7.19 -11.38 17.05
C ASP A 167 6.70 -12.44 18.08
N GLY A 168 7.30 -12.44 19.28
CA GLY A 168 6.96 -13.38 20.36
C GLY A 168 5.60 -13.14 21.02
N ASN A 169 4.69 -12.37 20.44
CA ASN A 169 3.40 -12.08 21.03
C ASN A 169 2.49 -13.32 21.03
N PRO A 170 1.96 -13.72 22.22
CA PRO A 170 1.13 -14.92 22.34
C PRO A 170 -0.18 -14.88 21.55
N ILE A 171 -0.64 -13.71 21.09
CA ILE A 171 -1.86 -13.61 20.29
C ILE A 171 -1.75 -14.36 18.97
N TYR A 172 -0.54 -14.44 18.38
CA TYR A 172 -0.32 -15.15 17.13
C TYR A 172 -0.37 -16.66 17.30
N ASN A 173 0.17 -17.21 18.41
CA ASN A 173 0.03 -18.61 18.73
C ASN A 173 -1.44 -19.01 18.95
N ALA A 174 -2.19 -18.17 19.68
CA ALA A 174 -3.61 -18.39 19.91
C ALA A 174 -4.42 -18.30 18.60
N ALA A 175 -4.05 -17.36 17.71
CA ALA A 175 -4.67 -17.22 16.39
C ALA A 175 -4.38 -18.43 15.48
N GLN A 176 -3.13 -18.91 15.46
CA GLN A 176 -2.76 -20.12 14.70
C GLN A 176 -3.56 -21.33 15.18
N LEU A 177 -3.61 -21.58 16.49
CA LEU A 177 -4.38 -22.69 17.07
C LEU A 177 -5.86 -22.61 16.68
N PHE A 178 -6.47 -21.42 16.80
CA PHE A 178 -7.85 -21.20 16.40
C PHE A 178 -8.09 -21.51 14.90
N LEU A 179 -7.20 -21.06 14.03
CA LEU A 179 -7.30 -21.31 12.59
C LEU A 179 -7.10 -22.76 12.24
N ALA A 180 -6.14 -23.46 12.88
CA ALA A 180 -5.93 -24.90 12.72
C ALA A 180 -7.16 -25.73 13.13
N MET A 181 -7.84 -25.36 14.22
CA MET A 181 -9.10 -26.00 14.63
C MET A 181 -10.24 -25.78 13.60
N ASN A 182 -10.12 -24.81 12.74
CA ASN A 182 -11.07 -24.52 11.65
C ASN A 182 -10.55 -24.99 10.27
N GLY A 183 -9.53 -25.86 10.24
CA GLY A 183 -9.01 -26.47 9.01
C GLY A 183 -8.05 -25.58 8.20
N ILE A 184 -7.58 -24.47 8.75
CA ILE A 184 -6.59 -23.60 8.13
C ILE A 184 -5.24 -23.81 8.81
N ASN A 185 -4.32 -24.47 8.12
CA ASN A 185 -3.01 -24.83 8.67
C ASN A 185 -1.91 -24.02 8.00
N PHE A 186 -0.93 -23.61 8.78
CA PHE A 186 0.32 -22.98 8.36
C PHE A 186 1.34 -23.08 9.49
N ASP A 187 2.61 -22.99 9.16
CA ASP A 187 3.68 -22.95 10.15
C ASP A 187 3.83 -21.55 10.72
N LEU A 188 4.04 -21.45 12.04
CA LEU A 188 4.30 -20.19 12.74
C LEU A 188 5.69 -20.23 13.36
N GLN A 189 6.52 -19.28 13.01
CA GLN A 189 7.82 -19.04 13.64
C GLN A 189 7.78 -17.70 14.37
N GLN A 190 8.10 -17.71 15.66
CA GLN A 190 8.25 -16.49 16.44
C GLN A 190 9.73 -16.12 16.58
N VAL A 191 10.03 -14.85 16.34
CA VAL A 191 11.37 -14.27 16.52
C VAL A 191 11.34 -13.43 17.79
N ILE A 192 12.25 -13.71 18.72
CA ILE A 192 12.39 -13.02 20.00
C ILE A 192 13.58 -12.06 19.93
#